data_6273b80c0723fbd98ea74b8b45b8ffc8
#
_entry.id   6273b80c0723fbd98ea74b8b45b8ffc8
#
_cell.length_a   1.000
_cell.length_b   1.000
_cell.length_c   1.000
_cell.angle_alpha   90.00
_cell.angle_beta   90.00
_cell.angle_gamma   90.00
#
_symmetry.space_group_name_H-M   'P 1'
#
loop_
_entity.id
_entity.type
_entity.pdbx_description
1 polymer ?
#
loop_
_entity_poly.entity_id
_entity_poly.type
_entity_poly.pdbx_seq_one_letter_code
_entity_poly.pdbx_strand_id
1 'polypeptide(L)'
;MTQQRNTWQRERVRAELTSARGFVSAQALHARLRDENTGIGLATVYRALAGLAAEGSADSLQSPEGESLYRACTSPGHHHHLICRSCGLTVEIEATPVEQWAQSTAAAHGFSEAEHVVDIFGLCRSCQRARERA
;
A
#
# COMPACT_ATOMS: atom_id res chain seq x y z
N MET A 1 -30.34 3.81 -4.48
CA MET A 1 -30.06 3.10 -3.23
C MET A 1 -28.77 2.32 -3.25
N THR A 2 -28.47 1.58 -4.34
CA THR A 2 -27.21 0.83 -4.47
C THR A 2 -25.98 1.72 -4.47
N GLN A 3 -26.07 2.91 -5.12
CA GLN A 3 -24.96 3.86 -5.17
C GLN A 3 -24.65 4.47 -3.81
N GLN A 4 -25.66 4.82 -3.01
CA GLN A 4 -25.45 5.39 -1.67
C GLN A 4 -24.79 4.38 -0.74
N ARG A 5 -25.21 3.13 -0.83
CA ARG A 5 -24.63 2.05 -0.02
C ARG A 5 -23.18 1.82 -0.39
N ASN A 6 -22.87 1.79 -1.69
CA ASN A 6 -21.49 1.62 -2.16
C ASN A 6 -20.61 2.80 -1.74
N THR A 7 -21.12 4.03 -1.82
CA THR A 7 -20.39 5.23 -1.43
C THR A 7 -20.06 5.22 0.05
N TRP A 8 -21.03 4.87 0.90
CA TRP A 8 -20.82 4.78 2.34
C TRP A 8 -19.74 3.75 2.69
N GLN A 9 -19.85 2.56 2.10
CA GLN A 9 -18.90 1.48 2.37
C GLN A 9 -17.49 1.86 1.91
N ARG A 10 -17.38 2.45 0.73
CA ARG A 10 -16.10 2.90 0.19
C ARG A 10 -15.46 3.96 1.08
N GLU A 11 -16.24 4.94 1.52
CA GLU A 11 -15.73 5.99 2.41
C GLU A 11 -15.29 5.42 3.76
N ARG A 12 -16.00 4.43 4.26
CA ARG A 12 -15.61 3.77 5.51
C ARG A 12 -14.31 3.00 5.36
N VAL A 13 -14.14 2.29 4.25
CA VAL A 13 -12.88 1.59 3.92
C VAL A 13 -11.75 2.60 3.80
N ARG A 14 -11.99 3.70 3.11
CA ARG A 14 -10.99 4.77 2.94
C ARG A 14 -10.55 5.34 4.29
N ALA A 15 -11.50 5.63 5.17
CA ALA A 15 -11.20 6.17 6.50
C ALA A 15 -10.35 5.20 7.31
N GLU A 16 -10.68 3.91 7.26
CA GLU A 16 -9.91 2.89 7.97
C GLU A 16 -8.50 2.77 7.42
N LEU A 17 -8.37 2.82 6.10
CA LEU A 17 -7.05 2.77 5.45
C LEU A 17 -6.20 3.99 5.84
N THR A 18 -6.80 5.16 5.90
CA THR A 18 -6.12 6.41 6.29
C THR A 18 -5.61 6.32 7.72
N SER A 19 -6.33 5.65 8.61
CA SER A 19 -5.92 5.50 10.01
C SER A 19 -4.85 4.43 10.22
N ALA A 20 -4.57 3.61 9.21
CA ALA A 20 -3.53 2.59 9.30
C ALA A 20 -2.13 3.23 9.25
N ARG A 21 -1.18 2.63 9.97
CA ARG A 21 0.17 3.18 10.10
C ARG A 21 1.04 3.02 8.86
N GLY A 22 0.65 2.13 7.95
CA GLY A 22 1.41 1.84 6.74
C GLY A 22 0.63 0.91 5.84
N PHE A 23 1.33 0.10 5.08
CA PHE A 23 0.69 -0.86 4.19
C PHE A 23 -0.03 -1.95 4.97
N VAL A 24 -1.26 -2.24 4.56
CA VAL A 24 -2.10 -3.29 5.17
C VAL A 24 -2.73 -4.14 4.08
N SER A 25 -2.99 -5.40 4.39
CA SER A 25 -3.75 -6.28 3.50
C SER A 25 -5.24 -5.99 3.57
N ALA A 26 -5.98 -6.39 2.55
CA ALA A 26 -7.44 -6.30 2.56
C ALA A 26 -8.03 -7.11 3.71
N GLN A 27 -7.45 -8.25 4.01
CA GLN A 27 -7.93 -9.11 5.10
C GLN A 27 -7.74 -8.45 6.46
N ALA A 28 -6.59 -7.83 6.70
CA ALA A 28 -6.32 -7.11 7.94
C ALA A 28 -7.28 -5.93 8.11
N LEU A 29 -7.53 -5.20 7.02
CA LEU A 29 -8.45 -4.07 7.05
C LEU A 29 -9.88 -4.54 7.30
N HIS A 30 -10.29 -5.63 6.67
CA HIS A 30 -11.60 -6.23 6.89
C HIS A 30 -11.78 -6.66 8.34
N ALA A 31 -10.74 -7.24 8.95
CA ALA A 31 -10.80 -7.64 10.36
C ALA A 31 -11.08 -6.45 11.27
N ARG A 32 -10.44 -5.31 11.03
CA ARG A 32 -10.69 -4.07 11.79
C ARG A 32 -12.12 -3.58 11.63
N LEU A 33 -12.63 -3.59 10.39
CA LEU A 33 -13.98 -3.15 10.09
C LEU A 33 -15.02 -4.07 10.72
N ARG A 34 -14.75 -5.37 10.76
CA ARG A 34 -15.60 -6.35 11.42
C ARG A 34 -15.65 -6.10 12.94
N ASP A 35 -14.51 -5.82 13.54
CA ASP A 35 -14.44 -5.53 14.97
C ASP A 35 -15.24 -4.27 15.36
N GLU A 36 -15.41 -3.36 14.42
CA GLU A 36 -16.22 -2.15 14.60
C GLU A 36 -17.68 -2.34 14.16
N ASN A 37 -18.09 -3.56 13.89
CA ASN A 37 -19.47 -3.94 13.55
C ASN A 37 -20.04 -3.17 12.33
N THR A 38 -19.20 -2.93 11.33
CA THR A 38 -19.63 -2.19 10.14
C THR A 38 -20.50 -3.00 9.19
N GLY A 39 -20.42 -4.34 9.26
CA GLY A 39 -21.11 -5.22 8.34
C GLY A 39 -20.54 -5.24 6.93
N ILE A 40 -19.40 -4.62 6.70
CA ILE A 40 -18.75 -4.57 5.37
C ILE A 40 -18.03 -5.90 5.13
N GLY A 41 -18.40 -6.57 4.02
CA GLY A 41 -17.81 -7.86 3.66
C GLY A 41 -16.44 -7.73 3.02
N LEU A 42 -15.69 -8.83 3.02
CA LEU A 42 -14.33 -8.86 2.47
C LEU A 42 -14.28 -8.50 0.99
N ALA A 43 -15.22 -9.02 0.20
CA ALA A 43 -15.28 -8.72 -1.24
C ALA A 43 -15.47 -7.22 -1.48
N THR A 44 -16.28 -6.56 -0.65
CA THR A 44 -16.48 -5.12 -0.74
C THR A 44 -15.20 -4.35 -0.40
N VAL A 45 -14.46 -4.82 0.62
CA VAL A 45 -13.16 -4.22 0.97
C VAL A 45 -12.19 -4.32 -0.21
N TYR A 46 -12.08 -5.47 -0.85
CA TYR A 46 -11.23 -5.65 -2.04
C TYR A 46 -11.60 -4.70 -3.16
N ARG A 47 -12.89 -4.59 -3.47
CA ARG A 47 -13.36 -3.70 -4.54
C ARG A 47 -13.07 -2.23 -4.21
N ALA A 48 -13.31 -1.84 -2.97
CA ALA A 48 -13.03 -0.47 -2.54
C ALA A 48 -11.55 -0.14 -2.63
N LEU A 49 -10.67 -1.03 -2.17
CA LEU A 49 -9.23 -0.83 -2.23
C LEU A 49 -8.73 -0.76 -3.67
N ALA A 50 -9.21 -1.65 -4.54
CA ALA A 50 -8.86 -1.61 -5.96
C ALA A 50 -9.28 -0.30 -6.61
N GLY A 51 -10.46 0.20 -6.29
CA GLY A 51 -10.95 1.48 -6.79
C GLY A 51 -10.13 2.67 -6.30
N LEU A 52 -9.76 2.67 -5.02
CA LEU A 52 -8.91 3.72 -4.45
C LEU A 52 -7.53 3.72 -5.11
N ALA A 53 -6.95 2.56 -5.34
CA ALA A 53 -5.66 2.45 -6.03
C ALA A 53 -5.76 2.93 -7.48
N ALA A 54 -6.82 2.57 -8.18
CA ALA A 54 -7.03 2.96 -9.59
C ALA A 54 -7.15 4.48 -9.74
N GLU A 55 -7.78 5.15 -8.78
CA GLU A 55 -7.92 6.62 -8.83
C GLU A 55 -6.75 7.39 -8.22
N GLY A 56 -5.72 6.70 -7.73
CA GLY A 56 -4.54 7.34 -7.16
C GLY A 56 -4.66 7.76 -5.71
N SER A 57 -5.74 7.36 -5.02
CA SER A 57 -5.94 7.67 -3.60
C SER A 57 -5.27 6.68 -2.67
N ALA A 58 -4.79 5.56 -3.20
CA ALA A 58 -4.05 4.57 -2.44
C ALA A 58 -2.90 4.02 -3.27
N ASP A 59 -1.82 3.70 -2.59
CA ASP A 59 -0.75 2.91 -3.18
C ASP A 59 -1.07 1.44 -2.99
N SER A 60 -0.69 0.62 -3.95
CA SER A 60 -0.77 -0.83 -3.82
C SER A 60 0.57 -1.44 -4.23
N LEU A 61 0.94 -2.51 -3.53
CA LEU A 61 2.14 -3.26 -3.86
C LEU A 61 1.94 -4.72 -3.47
N GLN A 62 2.83 -5.58 -3.94
CA GLN A 62 2.85 -6.97 -3.52
C GLN A 62 4.01 -7.21 -2.56
N SER A 63 3.72 -7.89 -1.46
CA SER A 63 4.77 -8.31 -0.52
C SER A 63 5.63 -9.41 -1.17
N PRO A 64 6.79 -9.71 -0.59
CA PRO A 64 7.61 -10.83 -1.08
C PRO A 64 6.87 -12.16 -1.10
N GLU A 65 5.85 -12.32 -0.26
CA GLU A 65 5.01 -13.52 -0.21
C GLU A 65 3.86 -13.48 -1.23
N GLY A 66 3.77 -12.40 -2.02
CA GLY A 66 2.73 -12.26 -3.05
C GLY A 66 1.41 -11.69 -2.58
N GLU A 67 1.34 -11.20 -1.35
CA GLU A 67 0.12 -10.60 -0.82
C GLU A 67 0.00 -9.15 -1.27
N SER A 68 -1.20 -8.75 -1.70
CA SER A 68 -1.46 -7.35 -2.06
C SER A 68 -1.63 -6.51 -0.81
N LEU A 69 -0.89 -5.42 -0.74
CA LEU A 69 -0.92 -4.48 0.37
C LEU A 69 -1.32 -3.10 -0.12
N TYR A 70 -1.99 -2.34 0.74
CA TYR A 70 -2.54 -1.02 0.39
C TYR A 70 -2.21 0.00 1.47
N ARG A 71 -2.01 1.22 1.04
CA ARG A 71 -1.75 2.36 1.94
C ARG A 71 -2.40 3.60 1.34
N ALA A 72 -3.09 4.38 2.17
CA ALA A 72 -3.62 5.67 1.72
C ALA A 72 -2.45 6.57 1.33
N CYS A 73 -2.54 7.17 0.15
CA CYS A 73 -1.50 8.05 -0.37
C CYS A 73 -2.14 9.21 -1.09
N THR A 74 -1.66 10.41 -0.77
CA THR A 74 -2.08 11.64 -1.44
C THR A 74 -0.91 12.33 -2.13
N SER A 75 0.29 11.74 -2.05
CA SER A 75 1.48 12.30 -2.68
C SER A 75 1.41 12.14 -4.19
N PRO A 76 1.52 13.22 -4.95
CA PRO A 76 1.53 13.10 -6.40
C PRO A 76 2.88 12.56 -6.90
N GLY A 77 2.83 11.84 -8.01
CA GLY A 77 4.03 11.42 -8.70
C GLY A 77 4.61 10.11 -8.20
N HIS A 78 5.76 9.79 -8.77
CA HIS A 78 6.46 8.54 -8.56
C HIS A 78 7.26 8.59 -7.26
N HIS A 79 7.10 7.59 -6.43
CA HIS A 79 7.85 7.47 -5.19
C HIS A 79 8.09 5.99 -4.88
N HIS A 80 9.06 5.75 -4.00
CA HIS A 80 9.46 4.41 -3.57
C HIS A 80 9.20 4.25 -2.09
N HIS A 81 9.18 3.02 -1.62
CA HIS A 81 8.81 2.73 -0.24
C HIS A 81 9.83 1.83 0.44
N LEU A 82 10.07 2.11 1.72
CA LEU A 82 10.73 1.22 2.65
C LEU A 82 9.68 0.77 3.65
N ILE A 83 9.44 -0.52 3.75
CA ILE A 83 8.30 -1.09 4.48
C ILE A 83 8.80 -2.09 5.53
N CYS A 84 8.28 -1.97 6.76
CA CYS A 84 8.50 -2.99 7.76
C CYS A 84 7.58 -4.18 7.47
N ARG A 85 8.17 -5.35 7.23
CA ARG A 85 7.39 -6.55 6.93
C ARG A 85 6.63 -7.10 8.13
N SER A 86 6.90 -6.60 9.34
CA SER A 86 6.22 -7.04 10.55
C SER A 86 5.04 -6.15 10.92
N CYS A 87 5.25 -4.83 11.01
CA CYS A 87 4.20 -3.91 11.48
C CYS A 87 3.61 -3.02 10.38
N GLY A 88 4.19 -3.03 9.18
CA GLY A 88 3.70 -2.21 8.08
C GLY A 88 4.20 -0.77 8.07
N LEU A 89 5.01 -0.36 9.06
CA LEU A 89 5.58 0.99 9.07
C LEU A 89 6.22 1.28 7.72
N THR A 90 5.88 2.42 7.14
CA THR A 90 6.30 2.77 5.79
C THR A 90 6.95 4.14 5.76
N VAL A 91 8.07 4.22 5.06
CA VAL A 91 8.77 5.46 4.78
C VAL A 91 8.81 5.64 3.27
N GLU A 92 8.37 6.81 2.81
CA GLU A 92 8.53 7.17 1.40
C GLU A 92 9.98 7.63 1.21
N ILE A 93 10.62 7.11 0.17
CA ILE A 93 12.02 7.42 -0.12
C ILE A 93 12.15 7.98 -1.53
N GLU A 94 13.04 8.94 -1.68
CA GLU A 94 13.49 9.41 -2.97
C GLU A 94 14.77 8.67 -3.32
N ALA A 95 14.87 8.24 -4.55
CA ALA A 95 16.02 7.42 -4.98
C ALA A 95 16.53 7.92 -6.33
N THR A 96 17.02 9.16 -6.37
CA THR A 96 17.53 9.76 -7.60
C THR A 96 18.56 8.87 -8.31
N PRO A 97 19.54 8.26 -7.62
CA PRO A 97 20.47 7.34 -8.29
C PRO A 97 19.77 6.15 -8.95
N VAL A 98 18.72 5.61 -8.33
CA VAL A 98 17.95 4.50 -8.89
C VAL A 98 17.18 4.96 -10.13
N GLU A 99 16.56 6.15 -10.06
CA GLU A 99 15.85 6.75 -11.19
C GLU A 99 16.79 6.92 -12.40
N GLN A 100 17.96 7.49 -12.17
CA GLN A 100 18.95 7.73 -13.22
C GLN A 100 19.46 6.42 -13.80
N TRP A 101 19.74 5.45 -12.95
CA TRP A 101 20.20 4.14 -13.40
C TRP A 101 19.15 3.44 -14.26
N ALA A 102 17.88 3.47 -13.84
CA ALA A 102 16.79 2.84 -14.57
C ALA A 102 16.61 3.48 -15.95
N GLN A 103 16.62 4.80 -16.03
CA GLN A 103 16.50 5.53 -17.28
C GLN A 103 17.67 5.24 -18.21
N SER A 104 18.90 5.27 -17.69
CA SER A 104 20.10 5.01 -18.47
C SER A 104 20.12 3.58 -19.00
N THR A 105 19.69 2.63 -18.17
CA THR A 105 19.67 1.22 -18.57
C THR A 105 18.65 0.99 -19.69
N ALA A 106 17.46 1.55 -19.56
CA ALA A 106 16.43 1.42 -20.59
C ALA A 106 16.90 2.02 -21.90
N ALA A 107 17.46 3.23 -21.86
CA ALA A 107 17.97 3.92 -23.04
C ALA A 107 19.11 3.14 -23.72
N ALA A 108 20.03 2.60 -22.92
CA ALA A 108 21.16 1.84 -23.43
C ALA A 108 20.72 0.59 -24.21
N HIS A 109 19.57 0.02 -23.87
CA HIS A 109 19.02 -1.16 -24.54
C HIS A 109 17.92 -0.82 -25.55
N GLY A 110 17.71 0.47 -25.83
CA GLY A 110 16.73 0.92 -26.83
C GLY A 110 15.28 0.86 -26.39
N PHE A 111 15.02 0.85 -25.07
CA PHE A 111 13.67 0.82 -24.54
C PHE A 111 13.17 2.24 -24.26
N SER A 112 11.91 2.52 -24.65
CA SER A 112 11.21 3.75 -24.33
C SER A 112 10.09 3.46 -23.37
N GLU A 113 9.56 4.53 -22.73
CA GLU A 113 8.42 4.44 -21.82
C GLU A 113 8.66 3.46 -20.67
N ALA A 114 9.89 3.39 -20.17
CA ALA A 114 10.26 2.47 -19.12
C ALA A 114 9.74 2.95 -17.76
N GLU A 115 9.15 2.02 -17.01
CA GLU A 115 8.71 2.24 -15.64
C GLU A 115 9.48 1.31 -14.72
N HIS A 116 9.59 1.68 -13.46
CA HIS A 116 10.24 0.83 -12.48
C HIS A 116 9.53 0.93 -11.14
N VAL A 117 9.64 -0.14 -10.37
CA VAL A 117 9.07 -0.23 -9.02
C VAL A 117 10.19 -0.66 -8.09
N VAL A 118 10.36 0.08 -6.99
CA VAL A 118 11.33 -0.29 -5.96
C VAL A 118 10.64 -0.22 -4.60
N ASP A 119 10.49 -1.37 -3.98
CA ASP A 119 9.99 -1.49 -2.63
C ASP A 119 10.99 -2.30 -1.82
N ILE A 120 11.39 -1.77 -0.67
CA ILE A 120 12.39 -2.40 0.19
C ILE A 120 11.68 -2.88 1.45
N PHE A 121 11.83 -4.16 1.78
CA PHE A 121 11.19 -4.78 2.94
C PHE A 121 12.25 -5.14 3.98
N GLY A 122 12.02 -4.70 5.22
CA GLY A 122 12.93 -4.98 6.31
C GLY A 122 12.19 -5.01 7.63
N LEU A 123 12.91 -4.91 8.74
CA LEU A 123 12.33 -4.78 10.07
C LEU A 123 12.67 -3.42 10.65
N CYS A 124 11.66 -2.68 11.07
CA CYS A 124 11.88 -1.39 11.71
C CYS A 124 12.53 -1.60 13.09
N ARG A 125 13.06 -0.52 13.64
CA ARG A 125 13.80 -0.57 14.91
C ARG A 125 12.96 -1.16 16.04
N SER A 126 11.69 -0.76 16.15
CA SER A 126 10.80 -1.28 17.19
C SER A 126 10.55 -2.78 17.05
N CYS A 127 10.38 -3.27 15.83
CA CYS A 127 10.17 -4.70 15.58
C CYS A 127 11.43 -5.52 15.82
N GLN A 128 12.60 -4.95 15.52
CA GLN A 128 13.87 -5.59 15.86
C GLN A 128 14.00 -5.77 17.37
N ARG A 129 13.69 -4.73 18.15
CA ARG A 129 13.75 -4.78 19.61
C ARG A 129 12.76 -5.78 20.17
N ALA A 130 11.53 -5.84 19.63
CA ALA A 130 10.53 -6.79 20.05
C ALA A 130 11.00 -8.22 19.80
N ARG A 131 11.67 -8.46 18.68
CA ARG A 131 12.21 -9.77 18.32
C ARG A 131 13.33 -10.20 19.26
N GLU A 132 14.18 -9.28 19.68
CA GLU A 132 15.28 -9.55 20.61
C GLU A 132 14.78 -9.92 22.00
N ARG A 133 13.60 -9.44 22.39
CA ARG A 133 13.00 -9.73 23.70
C ARG A 133 12.23 -11.04 23.75
N ALA A 134 11.96 -11.63 22.61
CA ALA A 134 11.18 -12.87 22.53
C ALA A 134 11.99 -14.10 22.95
#